data_140b7c55571809794a567146d0a259e3
#
_entry.id   140b7c55571809794a567146d0a259e3
#
_cell.length_a   1.000
_cell.length_b   1.000
_cell.length_c   1.000
_cell.angle_alpha   90.00
_cell.angle_beta   90.00
_cell.angle_gamma   90.00
#
_symmetry.space_group_name_H-M   'P 1'
#
loop_
_entity.id
_entity.type
_entity.pdbx_description
1 polymer ?
#
loop_
_entity_poly.entity_id
_entity_poly.type
_entity_poly.pdbx_seq_one_letter_code
_entity_poly.pdbx_strand_id
1 'polypeptide(L)'
;MLNAELDALIKKPIYSISRSALKEYEEEYFAKKCKKSKEQIEEAKTIIPGGVQHNLAFNYPFPIVMVKAKGNRLYDVDGNEYYDFLQAGGPTIIGSNDDVVRDKVIELLEDCGPSTGLFHPYEYKLAKKISECVPSVEMFRMLGSGTEACMCAVRVARLATGHKNVIKMGGAYHGWSDQLAWGMRVPGTLNLQSHGVPLFVFKHTQEFFPNDLKSLERKLI
;
A
#
# COMPACT_ATOMS: atom_id res chain seq x y z
N MET A 1 -3.51 -28.66 12.11
CA MET A 1 -3.60 -27.88 13.37
C MET A 1 -3.90 -26.41 13.09
N LEU A 2 -3.11 -25.69 12.32
CA LEU A 2 -3.29 -24.25 12.05
C LEU A 2 -4.68 -23.90 11.48
N ASN A 3 -5.20 -24.68 10.54
CA ASN A 3 -6.54 -24.45 9.94
C ASN A 3 -7.69 -24.63 10.95
N ALA A 4 -7.58 -25.57 11.89
CA ALA A 4 -8.63 -25.78 12.90
C ALA A 4 -8.67 -24.64 13.93
N GLU A 5 -7.51 -24.06 14.26
CA GLU A 5 -7.43 -22.88 15.14
C GLU A 5 -7.96 -21.63 14.44
N LEU A 6 -7.66 -21.45 13.15
CA LEU A 6 -8.22 -20.37 12.34
C LEU A 6 -9.73 -20.49 12.17
N ASP A 7 -10.25 -21.68 11.90
CA ASP A 7 -11.69 -21.95 11.81
C ASP A 7 -12.40 -21.69 13.15
N ALA A 8 -11.77 -22.02 14.27
CA ALA A 8 -12.29 -21.70 15.58
C ALA A 8 -12.27 -20.20 15.89
N LEU A 9 -11.24 -19.49 15.42
CA LEU A 9 -11.11 -18.03 15.56
C LEU A 9 -12.18 -17.29 14.75
N ILE A 10 -12.42 -17.71 13.50
CA ILE A 10 -13.44 -17.12 12.62
C ILE A 10 -14.85 -17.29 13.17
N LYS A 11 -15.11 -18.36 13.91
CA LYS A 11 -16.42 -18.62 14.54
C LYS A 11 -16.66 -17.81 15.82
N LYS A 12 -15.63 -17.17 16.38
CA LYS A 12 -15.81 -16.29 17.54
C LYS A 12 -16.55 -15.02 17.12
N PRO A 13 -17.47 -14.51 17.97
CA PRO A 13 -18.13 -13.25 17.69
C PRO A 13 -17.07 -12.14 17.57
N ILE A 14 -17.18 -11.33 16.53
CA ILE A 14 -16.32 -10.14 16.36
C ILE A 14 -16.60 -9.21 17.53
N TYR A 15 -15.54 -8.75 18.19
CA TYR A 15 -15.66 -7.75 19.22
C TYR A 15 -16.34 -6.49 18.65
N SER A 16 -17.50 -6.12 19.18
CA SER A 16 -18.23 -4.94 18.75
C SER A 16 -18.06 -3.81 19.77
N ILE A 17 -17.54 -2.68 19.29
CA ILE A 17 -17.54 -1.45 20.08
C ILE A 17 -18.93 -0.84 20.02
N SER A 18 -19.51 -0.49 21.17
CA SER A 18 -20.80 0.18 21.20
C SER A 18 -20.72 1.57 20.56
N ARG A 19 -21.82 2.03 19.95
CA ARG A 19 -21.88 3.39 19.37
C ARG A 19 -21.63 4.48 20.41
N SER A 20 -22.06 4.28 21.65
CA SER A 20 -21.82 5.21 22.76
C SER A 20 -20.33 5.29 23.10
N ALA A 21 -19.64 4.14 23.22
CA ALA A 21 -18.21 4.11 23.50
C ALA A 21 -17.39 4.73 22.34
N LEU A 22 -17.81 4.50 21.09
CA LEU A 22 -17.17 5.13 19.93
C LEU A 22 -17.35 6.66 19.95
N LYS A 23 -18.55 7.13 20.26
CA LYS A 23 -18.84 8.57 20.37
C LYS A 23 -18.07 9.23 21.52
N GLU A 24 -18.00 8.59 22.68
CA GLU A 24 -17.20 9.07 23.81
C GLU A 24 -15.70 9.17 23.42
N TYR A 25 -15.17 8.16 22.74
CA TYR A 25 -13.80 8.17 22.24
C TYR A 25 -13.56 9.30 21.23
N GLU A 26 -14.51 9.57 20.35
CA GLU A 26 -14.48 10.65 19.36
C GLU A 26 -14.46 12.03 20.04
N GLU A 27 -15.41 12.27 20.96
CA GLU A 27 -15.61 13.55 21.62
C GLU A 27 -14.58 13.83 22.71
N GLU A 28 -14.27 12.84 23.55
CA GLU A 28 -13.41 13.00 24.72
C GLU A 28 -11.91 12.85 24.37
N TYR A 29 -11.58 11.94 23.47
CA TYR A 29 -10.17 11.69 23.13
C TYR A 29 -9.74 12.50 21.90
N PHE A 30 -10.30 12.20 20.73
CA PHE A 30 -9.85 12.80 19.49
C PHE A 30 -10.08 14.31 19.43
N ALA A 31 -11.28 14.78 19.77
CA ALA A 31 -11.60 16.21 19.70
C ALA A 31 -10.74 17.05 20.64
N LYS A 32 -10.37 16.52 21.80
CA LYS A 32 -9.52 17.24 22.77
C LYS A 32 -8.04 17.12 22.48
N LYS A 33 -7.56 15.92 22.12
CA LYS A 33 -6.12 15.65 21.94
C LYS A 33 -5.59 15.98 20.56
N CYS A 34 -6.43 15.98 19.52
CA CYS A 34 -6.03 16.18 18.14
C CYS A 34 -6.67 17.43 17.52
N LYS A 35 -6.76 18.50 18.30
CA LYS A 35 -7.45 19.73 17.91
C LYS A 35 -6.81 20.41 16.69
N LYS A 36 -5.48 20.56 16.68
CA LYS A 36 -4.74 21.16 15.55
C LYS A 36 -4.83 20.30 14.30
N SER A 37 -4.78 18.98 14.46
CA SER A 37 -4.99 18.06 13.35
C SER A 37 -6.36 18.26 12.73
N LYS A 38 -7.41 18.37 13.54
CA LYS A 38 -8.77 18.62 13.05
C LYS A 38 -8.86 19.93 12.27
N GLU A 39 -8.34 21.02 12.85
CA GLU A 39 -8.35 22.35 12.22
C GLU A 39 -7.65 22.32 10.86
N GLN A 40 -6.45 21.74 10.76
CA GLN A 40 -5.70 21.65 9.53
C GLN A 40 -6.40 20.76 8.46
N ILE A 41 -7.02 19.68 8.88
CA ILE A 41 -7.76 18.81 7.94
C ILE A 41 -9.01 19.49 7.42
N GLU A 42 -9.75 20.23 8.25
CA GLU A 42 -10.91 20.99 7.79
C GLU A 42 -10.51 22.07 6.77
N GLU A 43 -9.40 22.75 6.99
CA GLU A 43 -8.84 23.68 6.00
C GLU A 43 -8.40 22.93 4.74
N ALA A 44 -7.67 21.84 4.87
CA ALA A 44 -7.20 21.03 3.73
C ALA A 44 -8.35 20.50 2.86
N LYS A 45 -9.50 20.17 3.41
CA LYS A 45 -10.69 19.72 2.67
C LYS A 45 -11.19 20.75 1.66
N THR A 46 -10.87 22.02 1.82
CA THR A 46 -11.27 23.08 0.88
C THR A 46 -10.52 22.99 -0.46
N ILE A 47 -9.35 22.35 -0.47
CA ILE A 47 -8.45 22.28 -1.64
C ILE A 47 -7.96 20.85 -1.95
N ILE A 48 -8.12 19.92 -1.02
CA ILE A 48 -7.74 18.51 -1.19
C ILE A 48 -8.98 17.63 -0.98
N PRO A 49 -9.38 16.81 -1.94
CA PRO A 49 -10.49 15.88 -1.77
C PRO A 49 -10.32 15.00 -0.54
N GLY A 50 -11.22 15.11 0.45
CA GLY A 50 -11.14 14.40 1.73
C GLY A 50 -10.07 14.92 2.69
N GLY A 51 -9.34 16.00 2.34
CA GLY A 51 -8.32 16.63 3.18
C GLY A 51 -6.97 15.91 3.20
N VAL A 52 -6.79 14.83 2.44
CA VAL A 52 -5.54 14.05 2.40
C VAL A 52 -5.19 13.64 0.96
N GLN A 53 -3.88 13.53 0.70
CA GLN A 53 -3.37 13.15 -0.63
C GLN A 53 -3.35 11.62 -0.87
N HIS A 54 -3.42 10.83 0.19
CA HIS A 54 -3.34 9.39 0.08
C HIS A 54 -4.42 8.69 0.91
N ASN A 55 -5.08 7.70 0.32
CA ASN A 55 -6.19 6.98 0.96
C ASN A 55 -5.82 6.28 2.28
N LEU A 56 -4.56 5.89 2.49
CA LEU A 56 -4.09 5.33 3.77
C LEU A 56 -4.14 6.33 4.92
N ALA A 57 -4.09 7.63 4.61
CA ALA A 57 -4.20 8.68 5.63
C ALA A 57 -5.66 9.00 6.00
N PHE A 58 -6.64 8.44 5.27
CA PHE A 58 -8.06 8.68 5.50
C PHE A 58 -8.54 7.86 6.69
N ASN A 59 -8.62 8.48 7.86
CA ASN A 59 -9.01 7.85 9.12
C ASN A 59 -10.27 8.52 9.72
N TYR A 60 -11.00 7.74 10.48
CA TYR A 60 -12.13 8.21 11.26
C TYR A 60 -11.68 8.55 12.70
N PRO A 61 -12.18 9.62 13.33
CA PRO A 61 -13.20 10.58 12.87
C PRO A 61 -12.66 11.61 11.86
N PHE A 62 -11.36 11.84 11.84
CA PHE A 62 -10.63 12.67 10.89
C PHE A 62 -9.16 12.21 10.82
N PRO A 63 -8.45 12.47 9.73
CA PRO A 63 -7.03 12.21 9.62
C PRO A 63 -6.22 12.95 10.68
N ILE A 64 -5.19 12.29 11.21
CA ILE A 64 -4.23 12.90 12.15
C ILE A 64 -3.04 13.44 11.35
N VAL A 65 -2.60 14.65 11.66
CA VAL A 65 -1.49 15.29 10.95
C VAL A 65 -0.16 14.92 11.60
N MET A 66 0.56 14.00 10.98
CA MET A 66 1.89 13.56 11.45
C MET A 66 2.97 14.55 11.02
N VAL A 67 3.84 14.94 11.95
CA VAL A 67 4.92 15.90 11.73
C VAL A 67 6.31 15.29 11.93
N LYS A 68 6.40 14.13 12.59
CA LYS A 68 7.68 13.47 12.86
C LYS A 68 7.48 11.96 12.93
N ALA A 69 8.48 11.23 12.46
CA ALA A 69 8.59 9.79 12.62
C ALA A 69 10.02 9.40 13.00
N LYS A 70 10.18 8.42 13.90
CA LYS A 70 11.47 7.85 14.29
C LYS A 70 11.31 6.41 14.77
N GLY A 71 11.99 5.48 14.12
CA GLY A 71 11.87 4.05 14.42
C GLY A 71 10.40 3.60 14.32
N ASN A 72 9.86 3.10 15.42
CA ASN A 72 8.47 2.64 15.52
C ASN A 72 7.52 3.70 16.13
N ARG A 73 7.90 4.97 16.12
CA ARG A 73 7.11 6.06 16.71
C ARG A 73 6.74 7.11 15.68
N LEU A 74 5.49 7.58 15.79
CA LEU A 74 4.95 8.72 15.05
C LEU A 74 4.55 9.81 16.04
N TYR A 75 4.66 11.04 15.60
CA TYR A 75 4.31 12.21 16.41
C TYR A 75 3.44 13.15 15.57
N ASP A 76 2.32 13.57 16.13
CA ASP A 76 1.40 14.48 15.46
C ASP A 76 1.69 15.96 15.75
N VAL A 77 0.97 16.84 15.07
CA VAL A 77 1.06 18.29 15.23
C VAL A 77 0.56 18.77 16.60
N ASP A 78 -0.22 17.97 17.27
CA ASP A 78 -0.76 18.23 18.61
C ASP A 78 0.22 17.80 19.73
N GLY A 79 1.31 17.10 19.38
CA GLY A 79 2.34 16.63 20.31
C GLY A 79 2.07 15.23 20.87
N ASN A 80 1.10 14.52 20.37
CA ASN A 80 0.85 13.14 20.78
C ASN A 80 1.85 12.18 20.14
N GLU A 81 2.18 11.11 20.84
CA GLU A 81 3.04 10.02 20.38
C GLU A 81 2.20 8.77 20.11
N TYR A 82 2.53 8.07 19.02
CA TYR A 82 1.87 6.84 18.57
C TYR A 82 2.89 5.75 18.23
N TYR A 83 2.48 4.49 18.40
CA TYR A 83 3.20 3.37 17.79
C TYR A 83 2.81 3.25 16.31
N ASP A 84 3.80 3.10 15.45
CA ASP A 84 3.60 2.93 14.01
C ASP A 84 3.33 1.47 13.65
N PHE A 85 2.06 1.10 13.57
CA PHE A 85 1.62 -0.19 13.04
C PHE A 85 1.27 -0.14 11.55
N LEU A 86 1.30 1.06 10.94
CA LEU A 86 1.01 1.23 9.51
C LEU A 86 2.25 1.02 8.65
N GLN A 87 3.43 1.45 9.13
CA GLN A 87 4.72 1.34 8.44
C GLN A 87 4.66 1.87 6.98
N ALA A 88 4.01 2.99 6.77
CA ALA A 88 3.76 3.59 5.45
C ALA A 88 3.08 2.61 4.45
N GLY A 89 2.30 1.65 4.95
CA GLY A 89 1.71 0.57 4.16
C GLY A 89 2.64 -0.62 3.92
N GLY A 90 3.74 -0.74 4.68
CA GLY A 90 4.65 -1.87 4.70
C GLY A 90 6.12 -1.60 4.34
N PRO A 91 6.50 -0.52 3.62
CA PRO A 91 7.88 -0.38 3.16
C PRO A 91 8.90 -0.01 4.24
N THR A 92 8.48 0.55 5.38
CA THR A 92 9.41 0.98 6.45
C THR A 92 9.74 -0.13 7.46
N ILE A 93 10.15 -1.31 6.98
CA ILE A 93 10.38 -2.50 7.82
C ILE A 93 11.51 -2.34 8.85
N ILE A 94 12.46 -1.45 8.63
CA ILE A 94 13.53 -1.11 9.58
C ILE A 94 13.16 0.07 10.49
N GLY A 95 11.93 0.55 10.40
CA GLY A 95 11.43 1.75 11.08
C GLY A 95 11.57 3.02 10.26
N SER A 96 10.88 4.06 10.71
CA SER A 96 10.86 5.36 10.06
C SER A 96 12.12 6.17 10.38
N ASN A 97 12.63 6.92 9.40
CA ASN A 97 13.74 7.85 9.56
C ASN A 97 14.99 7.19 10.20
N ASP A 98 15.36 6.01 9.67
CA ASP A 98 16.59 5.32 10.08
C ASP A 98 17.81 6.19 9.82
N ASP A 99 18.71 6.29 10.80
CA ASP A 99 19.83 7.22 10.75
C ASP A 99 20.82 6.85 9.65
N VAL A 100 21.12 5.56 9.47
CA VAL A 100 22.10 5.09 8.47
C VAL A 100 21.59 5.39 7.06
N VAL A 101 20.32 5.10 6.81
CA VAL A 101 19.71 5.36 5.50
C VAL A 101 19.62 6.87 5.24
N ARG A 102 19.12 7.63 6.21
CA ARG A 102 18.97 9.09 6.09
C ARG A 102 20.30 9.77 5.81
N ASP A 103 21.31 9.48 6.61
CA ASP A 103 22.61 10.16 6.52
C ASP A 103 23.27 9.83 5.18
N LYS A 104 23.13 8.59 4.67
CA LYS A 104 23.61 8.23 3.33
C LYS A 104 22.84 8.92 2.20
N VAL A 105 21.55 9.13 2.37
CA VAL A 105 20.75 9.90 1.38
C VAL A 105 21.17 11.36 1.36
N ILE A 106 21.41 11.98 2.53
CA ILE A 106 21.90 13.36 2.63
C ILE A 106 23.26 13.48 1.94
N GLU A 107 24.22 12.62 2.27
CA GLU A 107 25.54 12.57 1.62
C GLU A 107 25.43 12.52 0.09
N LEU A 108 24.55 11.64 -0.42
CA LEU A 108 24.37 11.51 -1.86
C LEU A 108 23.74 12.74 -2.51
N LEU A 109 22.82 13.39 -1.84
CA LEU A 109 22.19 14.63 -2.34
C LEU A 109 23.18 15.79 -2.37
N GLU A 110 24.10 15.86 -1.40
CA GLU A 110 25.15 16.87 -1.35
C GLU A 110 26.24 16.66 -2.42
N ASP A 111 26.59 15.40 -2.70
CA ASP A 111 27.64 15.04 -3.66
C ASP A 111 27.14 14.99 -5.11
N CYS A 112 26.08 14.22 -5.35
CA CYS A 112 25.59 13.94 -6.72
C CYS A 112 24.41 14.81 -7.14
N GLY A 113 23.68 15.39 -6.17
CA GLY A 113 22.40 16.06 -6.44
C GLY A 113 21.28 15.09 -6.89
N PRO A 114 20.15 15.62 -7.38
CA PRO A 114 19.06 14.81 -7.89
C PRO A 114 19.44 14.09 -9.18
N SER A 115 18.74 13.01 -9.49
CA SER A 115 18.96 12.19 -10.70
C SER A 115 18.96 13.05 -11.98
N THR A 116 19.95 12.79 -12.82
CA THR A 116 20.11 13.49 -14.11
C THR A 116 19.32 12.84 -15.25
N GLY A 117 18.64 11.71 -15.00
CA GLY A 117 18.01 10.88 -16.04
C GLY A 117 19.01 10.04 -16.85
N LEU A 118 20.30 10.13 -16.55
CA LEU A 118 21.36 9.30 -17.14
C LEU A 118 21.75 8.18 -16.17
N PHE A 119 22.54 7.22 -16.66
CA PHE A 119 22.98 6.06 -15.87
C PHE A 119 23.87 6.50 -14.70
N HIS A 120 23.52 6.06 -13.50
CA HIS A 120 24.27 6.30 -12.28
C HIS A 120 24.82 5.00 -11.69
N PRO A 121 26.03 4.97 -11.11
CA PRO A 121 26.62 3.74 -10.54
C PRO A 121 25.76 3.02 -9.51
N TYR A 122 24.91 3.72 -8.78
CA TYR A 122 23.98 3.12 -7.82
C TYR A 122 22.88 2.27 -8.46
N GLU A 123 22.49 2.54 -9.72
CA GLU A 123 21.54 1.69 -10.44
C GLU A 123 22.10 0.28 -10.61
N TYR A 124 23.36 0.16 -11.05
CA TYR A 124 24.04 -1.13 -11.16
C TYR A 124 24.25 -1.81 -9.81
N LYS A 125 24.71 -1.05 -8.80
CA LYS A 125 24.93 -1.60 -7.45
C LYS A 125 23.64 -2.15 -6.84
N LEU A 126 22.52 -1.44 -7.02
CA LEU A 126 21.20 -1.89 -6.56
C LEU A 126 20.76 -3.15 -7.29
N ALA A 127 20.81 -3.18 -8.63
CA ALA A 127 20.43 -4.33 -9.44
C ALA A 127 21.23 -5.58 -9.06
N LYS A 128 22.56 -5.43 -8.90
CA LYS A 128 23.45 -6.51 -8.45
C LYS A 128 23.05 -7.03 -7.06
N LYS A 129 22.77 -6.11 -6.12
CA LYS A 129 22.38 -6.49 -4.75
C LYS A 129 21.05 -7.23 -4.70
N ILE A 130 20.08 -6.82 -5.53
CA ILE A 130 18.79 -7.50 -5.63
C ILE A 130 18.97 -8.91 -6.20
N SER A 131 19.77 -9.09 -7.28
CA SER A 131 20.03 -10.42 -7.85
C SER A 131 20.78 -11.33 -6.88
N GLU A 132 21.69 -10.80 -6.06
CA GLU A 132 22.37 -11.56 -5.00
C GLU A 132 21.37 -12.04 -3.91
N CYS A 133 20.43 -11.20 -3.51
CA CYS A 133 19.47 -11.52 -2.45
C CYS A 133 18.28 -12.36 -2.95
N VAL A 134 17.92 -12.25 -4.23
CA VAL A 134 16.79 -12.93 -4.85
C VAL A 134 17.27 -13.63 -6.13
N PRO A 135 17.79 -14.87 -6.03
CA PRO A 135 18.43 -15.56 -7.16
C PRO A 135 17.56 -15.76 -8.42
N SER A 136 16.24 -15.74 -8.25
CA SER A 136 15.30 -15.78 -9.39
C SER A 136 15.23 -14.48 -10.20
N VAL A 137 15.82 -13.40 -9.70
CA VAL A 137 15.91 -12.10 -10.39
C VAL A 137 17.23 -12.05 -11.14
N GLU A 138 17.26 -12.55 -12.38
CA GLU A 138 18.43 -12.54 -13.24
C GLU A 138 18.72 -11.14 -13.80
N MET A 139 17.67 -10.38 -14.11
CA MET A 139 17.75 -9.01 -14.62
C MET A 139 16.75 -8.13 -13.89
N PHE A 140 17.16 -6.91 -13.57
CA PHE A 140 16.38 -5.98 -12.80
C PHE A 140 16.24 -4.62 -13.49
N ARG A 141 15.02 -4.08 -13.51
CA ARG A 141 14.72 -2.71 -13.95
C ARG A 141 13.82 -2.02 -12.94
N MET A 142 14.25 -0.85 -12.48
CA MET A 142 13.45 0.02 -11.62
C MET A 142 12.39 0.76 -12.43
N LEU A 143 11.20 0.91 -11.85
CA LEU A 143 10.12 1.77 -12.33
C LEU A 143 9.66 2.70 -11.20
N GLY A 144 8.93 3.75 -11.54
CA GLY A 144 8.60 4.82 -10.59
C GLY A 144 7.61 4.43 -9.49
N SER A 145 6.84 3.35 -9.68
CA SER A 145 5.87 2.87 -8.70
C SER A 145 5.56 1.38 -8.89
N GLY A 146 4.99 0.75 -7.87
CA GLY A 146 4.48 -0.63 -7.97
C GLY A 146 3.39 -0.77 -9.05
N THR A 147 2.56 0.24 -9.26
CA THR A 147 1.56 0.27 -10.34
C THR A 147 2.24 0.18 -11.71
N GLU A 148 3.26 0.99 -11.95
CA GLU A 148 4.01 0.96 -13.21
C GLU A 148 4.76 -0.35 -13.39
N ALA A 149 5.34 -0.90 -12.33
CA ALA A 149 6.01 -2.20 -12.36
C ALA A 149 5.03 -3.32 -12.75
N CYS A 150 3.84 -3.36 -12.16
CA CYS A 150 2.81 -4.34 -12.52
C CYS A 150 2.31 -4.15 -13.96
N MET A 151 2.12 -2.91 -14.42
CA MET A 151 1.75 -2.63 -15.82
C MET A 151 2.83 -3.12 -16.80
N CYS A 152 4.09 -2.86 -16.49
CA CYS A 152 5.21 -3.33 -17.28
C CYS A 152 5.29 -4.86 -17.30
N ALA A 153 5.20 -5.50 -16.14
CA ALA A 153 5.23 -6.97 -16.02
C ALA A 153 4.14 -7.65 -16.85
N VAL A 154 2.91 -7.14 -16.80
CA VAL A 154 1.80 -7.67 -17.63
C VAL A 154 2.08 -7.51 -19.12
N ARG A 155 2.62 -6.36 -19.54
CA ARG A 155 2.97 -6.13 -20.95
C ARG A 155 4.07 -7.07 -21.43
N VAL A 156 5.14 -7.23 -20.64
CA VAL A 156 6.25 -8.13 -20.94
C VAL A 156 5.77 -9.58 -20.99
N ALA A 157 4.98 -10.02 -20.02
CA ALA A 157 4.42 -11.37 -19.99
C ALA A 157 3.56 -11.65 -21.24
N ARG A 158 2.68 -10.74 -21.63
CA ARG A 158 1.86 -10.87 -22.84
C ARG A 158 2.70 -10.91 -24.12
N LEU A 159 3.73 -10.10 -24.19
CA LEU A 159 4.65 -10.10 -25.35
C LEU A 159 5.41 -11.42 -25.46
N ALA A 160 5.93 -11.92 -24.35
CA ALA A 160 6.73 -13.14 -24.31
C ALA A 160 5.89 -14.41 -24.55
N THR A 161 4.66 -14.45 -24.08
CA THR A 161 3.81 -15.66 -24.16
C THR A 161 2.81 -15.64 -25.32
N GLY A 162 2.49 -14.48 -25.88
CA GLY A 162 1.39 -14.29 -26.82
C GLY A 162 -0.01 -14.37 -26.18
N HIS A 163 -0.11 -14.69 -24.87
CA HIS A 163 -1.39 -14.81 -24.19
C HIS A 163 -1.95 -13.44 -23.77
N LYS A 164 -3.27 -13.32 -23.79
CA LYS A 164 -3.98 -12.07 -23.43
C LYS A 164 -4.42 -12.04 -21.97
N ASN A 165 -4.79 -13.19 -21.43
CA ASN A 165 -5.39 -13.30 -20.11
C ASN A 165 -4.33 -13.19 -19.00
N VAL A 166 -4.73 -12.58 -17.91
CA VAL A 166 -3.95 -12.45 -16.67
C VAL A 166 -4.79 -12.99 -15.55
N ILE A 167 -4.19 -13.80 -14.71
CA ILE A 167 -4.81 -14.28 -13.47
C ILE A 167 -4.14 -13.60 -12.30
N LYS A 168 -4.94 -13.04 -11.39
CA LYS A 168 -4.44 -12.40 -10.17
C LYS A 168 -5.14 -12.96 -8.94
N MET A 169 -4.50 -12.82 -7.79
CA MET A 169 -5.15 -13.13 -6.51
C MET A 169 -6.19 -12.06 -6.21
N GLY A 170 -7.42 -12.46 -5.94
CA GLY A 170 -8.48 -11.59 -5.49
C GLY A 170 -8.21 -11.06 -4.08
N GLY A 171 -8.58 -9.80 -3.83
CA GLY A 171 -8.29 -9.10 -2.57
C GLY A 171 -6.87 -8.56 -2.45
N ALA A 172 -5.96 -8.90 -3.37
CA ALA A 172 -4.60 -8.38 -3.37
C ALA A 172 -4.48 -7.10 -4.19
N TYR A 173 -3.71 -6.14 -3.67
CA TYR A 173 -3.41 -4.89 -4.34
C TYR A 173 -2.21 -5.05 -5.29
N HIS A 174 -2.43 -4.76 -6.57
CA HIS A 174 -1.40 -4.80 -7.63
C HIS A 174 -1.24 -3.45 -8.34
N GLY A 175 -1.46 -2.37 -7.62
CA GLY A 175 -1.59 -1.04 -8.22
C GLY A 175 -3.01 -0.76 -8.71
N TRP A 176 -3.25 0.45 -9.13
CA TRP A 176 -4.59 0.94 -9.51
C TRP A 176 -4.76 1.14 -11.01
N SER A 177 -3.94 0.46 -11.82
CA SER A 177 -4.16 0.41 -13.27
C SER A 177 -5.49 -0.27 -13.58
N ASP A 178 -6.20 0.24 -14.57
CA ASP A 178 -7.56 -0.21 -14.90
C ASP A 178 -7.70 -1.72 -14.96
N GLN A 179 -6.81 -2.41 -15.68
CA GLN A 179 -6.87 -3.85 -15.85
C GLN A 179 -6.66 -4.67 -14.56
N LEU A 180 -6.06 -4.08 -13.52
CA LEU A 180 -5.76 -4.77 -12.25
C LEU A 180 -6.63 -4.27 -11.08
N ALA A 181 -7.48 -3.26 -11.32
CA ALA A 181 -8.31 -2.66 -10.28
C ALA A 181 -9.50 -3.53 -9.83
N TRP A 182 -9.85 -4.57 -10.59
CA TRP A 182 -10.91 -5.51 -10.22
C TRP A 182 -10.58 -6.24 -8.92
N GLY A 183 -11.53 -6.30 -7.98
CA GLY A 183 -11.40 -7.08 -6.74
C GLY A 183 -10.18 -6.74 -5.87
N MET A 184 -9.70 -5.49 -5.88
CA MET A 184 -8.48 -5.11 -5.18
C MET A 184 -8.51 -5.30 -3.67
N ARG A 185 -9.69 -5.20 -3.04
CA ARG A 185 -9.85 -5.39 -1.59
C ARG A 185 -10.76 -6.55 -1.25
N VAL A 186 -11.86 -6.67 -1.98
CA VAL A 186 -12.81 -7.76 -1.79
C VAL A 186 -12.88 -8.54 -3.09
N PRO A 187 -12.47 -9.82 -3.11
CA PRO A 187 -12.46 -10.64 -4.30
C PRO A 187 -13.82 -10.66 -5.02
N GLY A 188 -13.79 -10.62 -6.35
CA GLY A 188 -15.00 -10.69 -7.18
C GLY A 188 -15.89 -9.44 -7.15
N THR A 189 -15.44 -8.34 -6.56
CA THR A 189 -16.25 -7.12 -6.42
C THR A 189 -15.68 -5.93 -7.16
N LEU A 190 -16.58 -5.05 -7.62
CA LEU A 190 -16.27 -3.67 -7.97
C LEU A 190 -16.36 -2.84 -6.68
N ASN A 191 -15.22 -2.53 -6.10
CA ASN A 191 -15.17 -1.59 -4.98
C ASN A 191 -14.84 -0.17 -5.45
N LEU A 192 -14.75 0.78 -4.53
CA LEU A 192 -14.53 2.19 -4.84
C LEU A 192 -13.32 2.43 -5.77
N GLN A 193 -12.24 1.66 -5.63
CA GLN A 193 -11.03 1.83 -6.43
C GLN A 193 -11.22 1.45 -7.91
N SER A 194 -12.22 0.64 -8.24
CA SER A 194 -12.55 0.26 -9.61
C SER A 194 -13.74 1.04 -10.19
N HIS A 195 -14.33 1.94 -9.44
CA HIS A 195 -15.40 2.80 -9.97
C HIS A 195 -14.84 3.72 -11.06
N GLY A 196 -15.59 3.88 -12.13
CA GLY A 196 -15.16 4.65 -13.31
C GLY A 196 -14.36 3.85 -14.35
N VAL A 197 -13.95 2.61 -14.05
CA VAL A 197 -13.30 1.73 -15.01
C VAL A 197 -14.38 0.99 -15.83
N PRO A 198 -14.36 1.09 -17.17
CA PRO A 198 -15.31 0.36 -18.03
C PRO A 198 -15.15 -1.15 -17.88
N LEU A 199 -16.26 -1.89 -17.76
CA LEU A 199 -16.22 -3.35 -17.50
C LEU A 199 -15.47 -4.15 -18.56
N PHE A 200 -15.44 -3.70 -19.81
CA PHE A 200 -14.70 -4.40 -20.88
C PHE A 200 -13.19 -4.46 -20.65
N VAL A 201 -12.63 -3.55 -19.84
CA VAL A 201 -11.20 -3.54 -19.50
C VAL A 201 -10.82 -4.79 -18.71
N PHE A 202 -11.76 -5.34 -17.93
CA PHE A 202 -11.54 -6.55 -17.15
C PHE A 202 -11.73 -7.85 -17.94
N LYS A 203 -12.09 -7.79 -19.23
CA LYS A 203 -12.34 -8.97 -20.08
C LYS A 203 -11.20 -10.00 -20.05
N HIS A 204 -9.98 -9.52 -19.89
CA HIS A 204 -8.78 -10.36 -19.88
C HIS A 204 -8.12 -10.47 -18.50
N THR A 205 -8.86 -10.10 -17.42
CA THR A 205 -8.38 -10.23 -16.05
C THR A 205 -9.29 -11.18 -15.29
N GLN A 206 -8.71 -12.22 -14.74
CA GLN A 206 -9.40 -13.21 -13.92
C GLN A 206 -8.85 -13.19 -12.50
N GLU A 207 -9.68 -13.56 -11.53
CA GLU A 207 -9.29 -13.69 -10.15
C GLU A 207 -9.40 -15.14 -9.68
N PHE A 208 -8.53 -15.53 -8.77
CA PHE A 208 -8.74 -16.72 -7.93
C PHE A 208 -8.76 -16.29 -6.46
N PHE A 209 -9.44 -17.07 -5.63
CA PHE A 209 -9.50 -16.79 -4.20
C PHE A 209 -8.23 -17.26 -3.49
N PRO A 210 -7.76 -16.53 -2.47
CA PRO A 210 -6.64 -16.96 -1.65
C PRO A 210 -6.84 -18.38 -1.12
N ASN A 211 -5.80 -19.21 -1.17
CA ASN A 211 -5.78 -20.61 -0.73
C ASN A 211 -6.72 -21.57 -1.50
N ASP A 212 -7.35 -21.14 -2.57
CA ASP A 212 -8.14 -22.00 -3.46
C ASP A 212 -7.34 -22.44 -4.70
N LEU A 213 -6.45 -23.42 -4.51
CA LEU A 213 -5.63 -23.96 -5.60
C LEU A 213 -6.49 -24.60 -6.70
N LYS A 214 -7.63 -25.20 -6.37
CA LYS A 214 -8.54 -25.79 -7.37
C LYS A 214 -9.14 -24.72 -8.28
N SER A 215 -9.44 -23.54 -7.74
CA SER A 215 -9.91 -22.40 -8.53
C SER A 215 -8.81 -21.89 -9.46
N LEU A 216 -7.57 -21.84 -8.99
CA LEU A 216 -6.43 -21.45 -9.81
C LEU A 216 -6.19 -22.44 -10.96
N GLU A 217 -6.11 -23.73 -10.66
CA GLU A 217 -5.92 -24.79 -11.67
C GLU A 217 -6.95 -24.70 -12.80
N ARG A 218 -8.23 -24.56 -12.48
CA ARG A 218 -9.32 -24.42 -13.47
C ARG A 218 -9.19 -23.19 -14.37
N LYS A 219 -8.45 -22.18 -13.96
CA LYS A 219 -8.26 -20.96 -14.74
C LYS A 219 -6.97 -20.97 -15.58
N LEU A 220 -6.07 -21.92 -15.29
CA LEU A 220 -4.81 -22.11 -16.05
C LEU A 220 -5.01 -23.02 -17.27
N ILE A 221 -6.09 -23.77 -17.33
CA ILE A 221 -6.48 -24.62 -18.47
C ILE A 221 -7.34 -23.82 -19.44
#